data_bcedb2c8646ed359431d2ab216039c65
#
_entry.id   bcedb2c8646ed359431d2ab216039c65
#
_cell.length_a   1.000
_cell.length_b   1.000
_cell.length_c   1.000
_cell.angle_alpha   90.00
_cell.angle_beta   90.00
_cell.angle_gamma   90.00
#
_symmetry.space_group_name_H-M   'P 1'
#
loop_
_entity.id
_entity.type
_entity.pdbx_description
1 polymer ?
#
loop_
_entity_poly.entity_id
_entity_poly.type
_entity_poly.pdbx_seq_one_letter_code
_entity_poly.pdbx_strand_id
1 'polypeptide(L)'
;MKNIRQKFLENSSSNQKLFLTRSRIFFLLLFFCSVSLMAQNGVVVKGKVLDANDEPLIGAAIVLKGNTNVGTVADFDGNFTLEVPNRNSVLTVSYLGMTPQDVKVNGRTMIVVVLREDTEVLDEVVVVGYGQQKKASVVGAITQTSSKVLERAGGVSDLGSALTGNLPGVVTTASTGMPGEEDPQIVIRGASSWNNSAPLILVDGIERPMSGIDVNSVESISVLKDASATAVYGVKGANGVILITTKRGKEGKATINAGGSMALKMPSKLPNKLDSYDAFQLRNDAVEYELGLTPDSWMYMMSQEQMNKYRNPANQAEAERYPNIDWADWMFKDYAFSENANVSVSGGTRFVKYYAAIDYQHEGDLFKEYDNGRGYQTTYGYNRVNMRSNLDFQLTKTTLLKTNLSGSHGVKQGPRTSYEYNIWGSAYSTPPNVFYPQYSDGTWGYDPINNANNSVAQLALAGQNTRTTTRLTTDFTLEQKLDFIVKGLSAKASISWDNVF
;
A
#
# COMPACT_ATOMS: atom_id res chain seq x y z
N MET A 1 -23.51 -57.14 23.88
CA MET A 1 -22.89 -57.11 22.53
C MET A 1 -23.87 -57.00 21.35
N LYS A 2 -25.17 -57.24 21.47
CA LYS A 2 -26.15 -57.09 20.37
C LYS A 2 -26.51 -55.66 20.01
N ASN A 3 -26.52 -54.72 20.98
CA ASN A 3 -26.97 -53.34 20.76
C ASN A 3 -25.93 -52.44 20.07
N ILE A 4 -24.65 -52.80 20.03
CA ILE A 4 -23.59 -52.01 19.36
C ILE A 4 -23.55 -52.32 17.84
N ARG A 5 -23.89 -53.57 17.48
CA ARG A 5 -23.92 -53.97 16.08
C ARG A 5 -25.09 -53.37 15.29
N GLN A 6 -26.22 -53.12 15.93
CA GLN A 6 -27.39 -52.51 15.29
C GLN A 6 -27.17 -51.01 15.00
N LYS A 7 -26.55 -50.26 15.91
CA LYS A 7 -26.21 -48.84 15.69
C LYS A 7 -25.17 -48.61 14.58
N PHE A 8 -24.26 -49.59 14.35
CA PHE A 8 -23.27 -49.49 13.27
C PHE A 8 -23.87 -49.72 11.89
N LEU A 9 -24.90 -50.55 11.77
CA LEU A 9 -25.59 -50.85 10.51
C LEU A 9 -26.56 -49.73 10.10
N GLU A 10 -27.20 -49.06 11.03
CA GLU A 10 -28.05 -47.91 10.75
C GLU A 10 -27.26 -46.66 10.32
N ASN A 11 -26.09 -46.43 10.91
CA ASN A 11 -25.22 -45.31 10.51
C ASN A 11 -24.56 -45.54 9.11
N SER A 12 -24.31 -46.77 8.71
CA SER A 12 -23.77 -47.12 7.39
C SER A 12 -24.80 -46.87 6.27
N SER A 13 -26.09 -47.16 6.52
CA SER A 13 -27.14 -46.99 5.51
C SER A 13 -27.52 -45.49 5.30
N SER A 14 -27.43 -44.70 6.36
CA SER A 14 -27.67 -43.25 6.30
C SER A 14 -26.59 -42.52 5.47
N ASN A 15 -25.31 -42.86 5.67
CA ASN A 15 -24.22 -42.28 4.95
C ASN A 15 -24.18 -42.68 3.46
N GLN A 16 -24.60 -43.89 3.09
CA GLN A 16 -24.72 -44.29 1.69
C GLN A 16 -25.87 -43.55 0.98
N LYS A 17 -27.01 -43.34 1.63
CA LYS A 17 -28.12 -42.55 1.05
C LYS A 17 -27.71 -41.09 0.86
N LEU A 18 -26.97 -40.50 1.80
CA LEU A 18 -26.47 -39.12 1.69
C LEU A 18 -25.45 -38.96 0.57
N PHE A 19 -24.58 -39.95 0.39
CA PHE A 19 -23.58 -39.97 -0.69
C PHE A 19 -24.23 -40.12 -2.07
N LEU A 20 -25.19 -40.99 -2.23
CA LEU A 20 -25.95 -41.18 -3.47
C LEU A 20 -26.81 -39.96 -3.84
N THR A 21 -27.36 -39.24 -2.83
CA THR A 21 -28.11 -38.01 -3.11
C THR A 21 -27.20 -36.85 -3.51
N ARG A 22 -26.04 -36.68 -2.88
CA ARG A 22 -25.03 -35.69 -3.27
C ARG A 22 -24.43 -35.97 -4.65
N SER A 23 -24.19 -37.23 -4.98
CA SER A 23 -23.72 -37.63 -6.31
C SER A 23 -24.76 -37.33 -7.40
N ARG A 24 -26.05 -37.58 -7.15
CA ARG A 24 -27.13 -37.26 -8.09
C ARG A 24 -27.31 -35.75 -8.31
N ILE A 25 -27.16 -34.95 -7.27
CA ILE A 25 -27.20 -33.47 -7.37
C ILE A 25 -26.00 -32.96 -8.16
N PHE A 26 -24.82 -33.55 -7.96
CA PHE A 26 -23.61 -33.20 -8.71
C PHE A 26 -23.71 -33.56 -10.20
N PHE A 27 -24.29 -34.73 -10.52
CA PHE A 27 -24.58 -35.11 -11.92
C PHE A 27 -25.68 -34.28 -12.57
N LEU A 28 -26.70 -33.83 -11.81
CA LEU A 28 -27.73 -32.92 -12.28
C LEU A 28 -27.17 -31.52 -12.55
N LEU A 29 -26.26 -31.01 -11.70
CA LEU A 29 -25.55 -29.75 -11.92
C LEU A 29 -24.60 -29.83 -13.14
N LEU A 30 -23.90 -30.94 -13.34
CA LEU A 30 -23.08 -31.18 -14.54
C LEU A 30 -23.94 -31.27 -15.81
N PHE A 31 -25.12 -31.86 -15.74
CA PHE A 31 -26.04 -31.95 -16.88
C PHE A 31 -26.65 -30.57 -17.22
N PHE A 32 -26.95 -29.74 -16.22
CA PHE A 32 -27.39 -28.36 -16.45
C PHE A 32 -26.27 -27.46 -17.03
N CYS A 33 -25.00 -27.68 -16.66
CA CYS A 33 -23.86 -26.97 -17.27
C CYS A 33 -23.63 -27.36 -18.74
N SER A 34 -23.98 -28.57 -19.15
CA SER A 34 -23.75 -29.04 -20.54
C SER A 34 -24.82 -28.55 -21.53
N VAL A 35 -25.96 -28.03 -21.08
CA VAL A 35 -27.02 -27.52 -21.95
C VAL A 35 -26.81 -26.07 -22.40
N SER A 36 -25.82 -25.36 -21.81
CA SER A 36 -25.52 -23.95 -22.12
C SER A 36 -24.59 -23.71 -23.31
N LEU A 37 -24.14 -24.76 -23.97
CA LEU A 37 -23.37 -24.67 -25.23
C LEU A 37 -24.31 -24.62 -26.46
N MET A 38 -25.23 -23.65 -26.47
CA MET A 38 -25.85 -23.22 -27.73
C MET A 38 -24.79 -22.42 -28.50
N ALA A 39 -24.37 -22.92 -29.63
CA ALA A 39 -23.56 -22.20 -30.60
C ALA A 39 -24.23 -20.86 -30.93
N GLN A 40 -23.73 -19.77 -30.35
CA GLN A 40 -24.12 -18.43 -30.79
C GLN A 40 -23.48 -18.24 -32.17
N ASN A 41 -24.30 -18.13 -33.21
CA ASN A 41 -23.87 -17.71 -34.53
C ASN A 41 -23.33 -16.27 -34.38
N GLY A 42 -22.02 -16.12 -34.37
CA GLY A 42 -21.36 -14.83 -34.34
C GLY A 42 -21.72 -13.99 -35.55
N VAL A 43 -21.89 -12.71 -35.36
CA VAL A 43 -22.14 -11.75 -36.46
C VAL A 43 -20.83 -11.06 -36.77
N VAL A 44 -20.35 -11.18 -38.01
CA VAL A 44 -19.16 -10.46 -38.46
C VAL A 44 -19.54 -9.02 -38.78
N VAL A 45 -18.94 -8.09 -38.05
CA VAL A 45 -19.07 -6.64 -38.23
C VAL A 45 -17.76 -6.11 -38.83
N LYS A 46 -17.89 -5.38 -39.93
CA LYS A 46 -16.80 -4.63 -40.55
C LYS A 46 -17.01 -3.14 -40.31
N GLY A 47 -15.94 -2.38 -40.31
CA GLY A 47 -16.09 -0.94 -40.15
C GLY A 47 -14.80 -0.18 -40.42
N LYS A 48 -14.92 1.14 -40.29
CA LYS A 48 -13.79 2.06 -40.44
C LYS A 48 -13.77 3.04 -39.26
N VAL A 49 -12.59 3.34 -38.74
CA VAL A 49 -12.39 4.31 -37.67
C VAL A 49 -11.64 5.51 -38.24
N LEU A 50 -12.22 6.69 -38.10
CA LEU A 50 -11.72 7.96 -38.64
C LEU A 50 -11.62 8.98 -37.51
N ASP A 51 -10.81 10.03 -37.72
CA ASP A 51 -10.84 11.24 -36.91
C ASP A 51 -11.89 12.26 -37.43
N ALA A 52 -11.91 13.44 -36.80
CA ALA A 52 -12.84 14.52 -37.18
C ALA A 52 -12.53 15.15 -38.57
N ASN A 53 -11.38 14.87 -39.16
CA ASN A 53 -10.92 15.35 -40.47
C ASN A 53 -11.03 14.26 -41.54
N ASP A 54 -11.75 13.14 -41.25
CA ASP A 54 -11.89 11.96 -42.10
C ASP A 54 -10.55 11.20 -42.36
N GLU A 55 -9.52 11.41 -41.54
CA GLU A 55 -8.30 10.65 -41.63
C GLU A 55 -8.39 9.30 -40.88
N PRO A 56 -7.83 8.21 -41.41
CA PRO A 56 -7.92 6.88 -40.80
C PRO A 56 -7.06 6.79 -39.52
N LEU A 57 -7.68 6.28 -38.45
CA LEU A 57 -7.02 6.06 -37.17
C LEU A 57 -6.41 4.65 -37.10
N ILE A 58 -5.15 4.56 -37.50
CA ILE A 58 -4.36 3.32 -37.54
C ILE A 58 -4.14 2.80 -36.11
N GLY A 59 -4.48 1.53 -35.87
CA GLY A 59 -4.26 0.92 -34.54
C GLY A 59 -5.33 1.30 -33.49
N ALA A 60 -6.45 1.94 -33.89
CA ALA A 60 -7.58 2.14 -33.00
C ALA A 60 -8.06 0.80 -32.46
N ALA A 61 -8.32 0.69 -31.15
CA ALA A 61 -8.78 -0.53 -30.50
C ALA A 61 -10.32 -0.60 -30.53
N ILE A 62 -10.85 -1.72 -30.98
CA ILE A 62 -12.28 -2.02 -31.04
C ILE A 62 -12.53 -3.24 -30.18
N VAL A 63 -13.24 -3.09 -29.06
CA VAL A 63 -13.50 -4.18 -28.10
C VAL A 63 -15.00 -4.32 -27.83
N LEU A 64 -15.44 -5.52 -27.53
CA LEU A 64 -16.83 -5.77 -27.11
C LEU A 64 -17.03 -5.22 -25.70
N LYS A 65 -18.02 -4.34 -25.54
CA LYS A 65 -18.35 -3.79 -24.21
C LYS A 65 -18.78 -4.89 -23.26
N GLY A 66 -18.07 -5.01 -22.11
CA GLY A 66 -18.29 -6.04 -21.10
C GLY A 66 -17.48 -7.33 -21.29
N ASN A 67 -16.74 -7.47 -22.41
CA ASN A 67 -15.81 -8.59 -22.61
C ASN A 67 -14.58 -8.14 -23.42
N THR A 68 -13.56 -7.71 -22.73
CA THR A 68 -12.32 -7.18 -23.32
C THR A 68 -11.46 -8.24 -24.04
N ASN A 69 -11.78 -9.52 -23.89
CA ASN A 69 -11.09 -10.59 -24.61
C ASN A 69 -11.57 -10.73 -26.08
N VAL A 70 -12.68 -10.08 -26.44
CA VAL A 70 -13.21 -10.04 -27.80
C VAL A 70 -12.94 -8.65 -28.35
N GLY A 71 -11.95 -8.52 -29.22
CA GLY A 71 -11.56 -7.25 -29.80
C GLY A 71 -10.65 -7.40 -31.01
N THR A 72 -10.44 -6.30 -31.71
CA THR A 72 -9.54 -6.16 -32.86
C THR A 72 -8.93 -4.76 -32.86
N VAL A 73 -8.00 -4.53 -33.77
CA VAL A 73 -7.40 -3.20 -34.02
C VAL A 73 -7.62 -2.81 -35.47
N ALA A 74 -7.74 -1.51 -35.73
CA ALA A 74 -7.86 -0.96 -37.07
C ALA A 74 -6.55 -1.08 -37.86
N ASP A 75 -6.65 -1.42 -39.14
CA ASP A 75 -5.53 -1.50 -40.07
C ASP A 75 -5.00 -0.12 -40.54
N PHE A 76 -4.07 -0.12 -41.49
CA PHE A 76 -3.46 1.11 -42.03
C PHE A 76 -4.45 2.06 -42.72
N ASP A 77 -5.60 1.55 -43.19
CA ASP A 77 -6.66 2.34 -43.79
C ASP A 77 -7.79 2.64 -42.80
N GLY A 78 -7.58 2.31 -41.51
CA GLY A 78 -8.57 2.48 -40.45
C GLY A 78 -9.67 1.42 -40.42
N ASN A 79 -9.60 0.38 -41.28
CA ASN A 79 -10.63 -0.65 -41.33
C ASN A 79 -10.47 -1.69 -40.23
N PHE A 80 -11.58 -2.24 -39.77
CA PHE A 80 -11.57 -3.34 -38.81
C PHE A 80 -12.60 -4.42 -39.18
N THR A 81 -12.40 -5.63 -38.72
CA THR A 81 -13.33 -6.73 -38.78
C THR A 81 -13.36 -7.42 -37.42
N LEU A 82 -14.57 -7.56 -36.87
CA LEU A 82 -14.75 -8.18 -35.53
C LEU A 82 -15.99 -9.07 -35.57
N GLU A 83 -15.84 -10.29 -35.05
CA GLU A 83 -16.96 -11.19 -34.81
C GLU A 83 -17.56 -10.93 -33.43
N VAL A 84 -18.86 -10.68 -33.38
CA VAL A 84 -19.58 -10.35 -32.14
C VAL A 84 -20.69 -11.39 -31.88
N PRO A 85 -20.99 -11.67 -30.59
CA PRO A 85 -21.91 -12.74 -30.20
C PRO A 85 -23.35 -12.56 -30.73
N ASN A 86 -23.81 -11.33 -30.90
CA ASN A 86 -25.19 -11.07 -31.35
C ASN A 86 -25.31 -9.70 -32.04
N ARG A 87 -26.47 -9.50 -32.72
CA ARG A 87 -26.79 -8.27 -33.47
C ARG A 87 -26.95 -7.02 -32.59
N ASN A 88 -27.16 -7.16 -31.28
CA ASN A 88 -27.34 -6.04 -30.34
C ASN A 88 -26.08 -5.73 -29.55
N SER A 89 -24.95 -6.34 -29.89
CA SER A 89 -23.65 -6.08 -29.27
C SER A 89 -23.30 -4.59 -29.32
N VAL A 90 -22.59 -4.12 -28.29
CA VAL A 90 -22.05 -2.76 -28.21
C VAL A 90 -20.54 -2.86 -28.33
N LEU A 91 -19.95 -2.10 -29.23
CA LEU A 91 -18.51 -1.97 -29.40
C LEU A 91 -18.03 -0.70 -28.72
N THR A 92 -16.96 -0.80 -27.93
CA THR A 92 -16.22 0.37 -27.44
C THR A 92 -15.01 0.56 -28.37
N VAL A 93 -14.98 1.69 -29.06
CA VAL A 93 -13.88 2.08 -29.94
C VAL A 93 -13.05 3.15 -29.24
N SER A 94 -11.73 2.94 -29.15
CA SER A 94 -10.81 3.83 -28.46
C SER A 94 -9.51 4.00 -29.23
N TYR A 95 -8.92 5.18 -29.13
CA TYR A 95 -7.61 5.52 -29.69
C TYR A 95 -6.89 6.47 -28.74
N LEU A 96 -5.55 6.43 -28.72
CA LEU A 96 -4.75 7.27 -27.85
C LEU A 96 -4.97 8.75 -28.17
N GLY A 97 -5.40 9.53 -27.16
CA GLY A 97 -5.70 10.97 -27.33
C GLY A 97 -7.09 11.27 -27.90
N MET A 98 -7.96 10.26 -28.06
CA MET A 98 -9.32 10.41 -28.53
C MET A 98 -10.35 9.98 -27.49
N THR A 99 -11.51 10.63 -27.47
CA THR A 99 -12.63 10.25 -26.59
C THR A 99 -13.19 8.89 -27.01
N PRO A 100 -13.18 7.86 -26.13
CA PRO A 100 -13.73 6.56 -26.46
C PRO A 100 -15.23 6.64 -26.75
N GLN A 101 -15.70 5.91 -27.77
CA GLN A 101 -17.10 5.91 -28.21
C GLN A 101 -17.71 4.52 -28.15
N ASP A 102 -18.89 4.41 -27.53
CA ASP A 102 -19.71 3.20 -27.54
C ASP A 102 -20.63 3.19 -28.75
N VAL A 103 -20.53 2.18 -29.59
CA VAL A 103 -21.30 2.03 -30.82
C VAL A 103 -22.11 0.76 -30.78
N LYS A 104 -23.45 0.88 -30.87
CA LYS A 104 -24.35 -0.27 -30.95
C LYS A 104 -24.31 -0.84 -32.38
N VAL A 105 -24.12 -2.14 -32.50
CA VAL A 105 -24.11 -2.85 -33.80
C VAL A 105 -25.48 -2.76 -34.47
N ASN A 106 -26.56 -3.01 -33.73
CA ASN A 106 -27.97 -2.94 -34.24
C ASN A 106 -28.18 -3.69 -35.57
N GLY A 107 -27.53 -4.84 -35.73
CA GLY A 107 -27.63 -5.65 -36.95
C GLY A 107 -26.89 -5.10 -38.16
N ARG A 108 -26.17 -3.99 -38.05
CA ARG A 108 -25.36 -3.43 -39.15
C ARG A 108 -24.11 -4.28 -39.34
N THR A 109 -23.79 -4.55 -40.61
CA THR A 109 -22.57 -5.27 -41.00
C THR A 109 -21.41 -4.34 -41.37
N MET A 110 -21.73 -3.05 -41.59
CA MET A 110 -20.75 -1.99 -41.85
C MET A 110 -20.99 -0.81 -40.90
N ILE A 111 -19.93 -0.37 -40.19
CA ILE A 111 -20.00 0.71 -39.19
C ILE A 111 -18.83 1.66 -39.43
N VAL A 112 -19.11 2.94 -39.60
CA VAL A 112 -18.09 4.00 -39.58
C VAL A 112 -18.15 4.69 -38.22
N VAL A 113 -17.01 4.83 -37.57
CA VAL A 113 -16.85 5.48 -36.27
C VAL A 113 -15.93 6.66 -36.43
N VAL A 114 -16.41 7.85 -36.08
CA VAL A 114 -15.61 9.06 -36.08
C VAL A 114 -15.29 9.39 -34.63
N LEU A 115 -14.03 9.23 -34.23
CA LEU A 115 -13.55 9.63 -32.91
C LEU A 115 -13.19 11.12 -32.93
N ARG A 116 -13.41 11.78 -31.82
CA ARG A 116 -13.01 13.17 -31.60
C ARG A 116 -11.85 13.21 -30.62
N GLU A 117 -10.96 14.17 -30.81
CA GLU A 117 -9.89 14.41 -29.85
C GLU A 117 -10.46 14.56 -28.44
N ASP A 118 -9.80 13.90 -27.50
CA ASP A 118 -10.13 14.03 -26.09
C ASP A 118 -9.57 15.36 -25.57
N THR A 119 -10.41 16.40 -25.72
CA THR A 119 -10.06 17.75 -25.21
C THR A 119 -9.94 17.78 -23.69
N GLU A 120 -10.44 16.77 -22.96
CA GLU A 120 -10.24 16.68 -21.50
C GLU A 120 -8.79 16.28 -21.15
N VAL A 121 -8.04 15.58 -22.02
CA VAL A 121 -6.62 15.25 -21.82
C VAL A 121 -5.73 16.48 -21.93
N LEU A 122 -6.18 17.54 -22.64
CA LEU A 122 -5.42 18.77 -22.83
C LEU A 122 -5.56 19.79 -21.67
N ASP A 123 -6.53 19.58 -20.79
CA ASP A 123 -6.79 20.47 -19.66
C ASP A 123 -6.31 19.90 -18.30
N GLU A 124 -5.28 19.04 -18.30
CA GLU A 124 -4.66 18.62 -17.04
C GLU A 124 -4.11 19.86 -16.32
N VAL A 125 -4.84 20.24 -15.27
CA VAL A 125 -4.53 21.41 -14.47
C VAL A 125 -3.59 21.01 -13.36
N VAL A 126 -2.45 21.70 -13.26
CA VAL A 126 -1.48 21.51 -12.18
C VAL A 126 -1.67 22.60 -11.15
N VAL A 127 -1.72 22.23 -9.89
CA VAL A 127 -1.68 23.20 -8.78
C VAL A 127 -0.27 23.78 -8.71
N VAL A 128 -0.16 25.10 -8.88
CA VAL A 128 1.10 25.84 -8.87
C VAL A 128 0.95 27.00 -7.88
N GLY A 129 1.69 26.95 -6.81
CA GLY A 129 1.59 27.97 -5.78
C GLY A 129 0.18 28.03 -5.18
N TYR A 130 -0.40 29.21 -5.17
CA TYR A 130 -1.77 29.45 -4.66
C TYR A 130 -2.84 29.37 -5.77
N GLY A 131 -2.47 28.99 -7.00
CA GLY A 131 -3.37 28.93 -8.15
C GLY A 131 -3.33 27.60 -8.89
N GLN A 132 -4.12 27.51 -9.93
CA GLN A 132 -4.12 26.39 -10.87
C GLN A 132 -3.69 26.91 -12.25
N GLN A 133 -2.77 26.19 -12.90
CA GLN A 133 -2.33 26.48 -14.26
C GLN A 133 -2.47 25.25 -15.13
N LYS A 134 -2.73 25.44 -16.41
CA LYS A 134 -2.72 24.33 -17.36
C LYS A 134 -1.30 23.75 -17.41
N LYS A 135 -1.17 22.42 -17.37
CA LYS A 135 0.13 21.71 -17.38
C LYS A 135 1.04 22.17 -18.53
N ALA A 136 0.43 22.41 -19.71
CA ALA A 136 1.13 22.93 -20.88
C ALA A 136 1.71 24.36 -20.69
N SER A 137 1.21 25.13 -19.73
CA SER A 137 1.64 26.50 -19.46
C SER A 137 2.68 26.62 -18.34
N VAL A 138 3.05 25.49 -17.73
CA VAL A 138 3.99 25.47 -16.60
C VAL A 138 5.42 25.40 -17.12
N VAL A 139 6.19 26.46 -16.87
CA VAL A 139 7.61 26.61 -17.32
C VAL A 139 8.58 25.92 -16.34
N GLY A 140 8.17 25.60 -15.11
CA GLY A 140 9.02 24.97 -14.08
C GLY A 140 9.04 23.45 -14.13
N ALA A 141 10.09 22.81 -13.57
CA ALA A 141 10.15 21.36 -13.41
C ALA A 141 9.17 20.89 -12.33
N ILE A 142 7.93 20.61 -12.74
CA ILE A 142 6.88 20.04 -11.89
C ILE A 142 6.69 18.58 -12.26
N THR A 143 6.74 17.73 -11.24
CA THR A 143 6.37 16.32 -11.39
C THR A 143 5.04 16.11 -10.67
N GLN A 144 4.09 15.50 -11.37
CA GLN A 144 2.78 15.20 -10.81
C GLN A 144 2.51 13.70 -10.89
N THR A 145 1.87 13.17 -9.85
CA THR A 145 1.32 11.82 -9.83
C THR A 145 -0.16 11.88 -9.47
N SER A 146 -0.95 10.97 -10.01
CA SER A 146 -2.39 10.88 -9.74
C SER A 146 -2.68 9.77 -8.72
N SER A 147 -3.91 9.80 -8.17
CA SER A 147 -4.43 8.76 -7.27
C SER A 147 -4.26 7.35 -7.83
N LYS A 148 -4.49 7.14 -9.12
CA LYS A 148 -4.36 5.82 -9.77
C LYS A 148 -2.96 5.22 -9.67
N VAL A 149 -1.91 6.06 -9.66
CA VAL A 149 -0.53 5.59 -9.49
C VAL A 149 -0.26 5.27 -8.03
N LEU A 150 -0.77 6.10 -7.11
CA LEU A 150 -0.60 5.90 -5.67
C LEU A 150 -1.34 4.65 -5.17
N GLU A 151 -2.53 4.39 -5.68
CA GLU A 151 -3.34 3.19 -5.37
C GLU A 151 -2.62 1.88 -5.76
N ARG A 152 -1.69 1.91 -6.73
CA ARG A 152 -0.85 0.74 -7.11
C ARG A 152 0.16 0.36 -6.04
N ALA A 153 0.51 1.26 -5.15
CA ALA A 153 1.43 0.97 -4.05
C ALA A 153 0.88 -0.08 -3.06
N GLY A 154 -0.41 -0.43 -3.19
CA GLY A 154 -1.07 -1.42 -2.34
C GLY A 154 -1.31 -0.90 -0.93
N GLY A 155 -1.52 -1.80 0.03
CA GLY A 155 -1.84 -1.48 1.42
C GLY A 155 -0.69 -0.84 2.21
N VAL A 156 -0.09 0.23 1.69
CA VAL A 156 0.90 1.03 2.42
C VAL A 156 0.18 1.93 3.43
N SER A 157 0.74 2.01 4.62
CA SER A 157 0.17 2.75 5.75
C SER A 157 0.33 4.25 5.65
N ASP A 158 1.32 4.70 4.90
CA ASP A 158 1.70 6.10 4.80
C ASP A 158 1.81 6.58 3.36
N LEU A 159 1.37 7.82 3.14
CA LEU A 159 1.42 8.45 1.82
C LEU A 159 2.86 8.64 1.33
N GLY A 160 3.82 8.88 2.22
CA GLY A 160 5.23 9.01 1.87
C GLY A 160 5.79 7.71 1.29
N SER A 161 5.42 6.56 1.87
CA SER A 161 5.77 5.24 1.35
C SER A 161 5.16 4.98 -0.03
N ALA A 162 3.93 5.45 -0.28
CA ALA A 162 3.29 5.37 -1.60
C ALA A 162 4.01 6.18 -2.68
N LEU A 163 4.79 7.20 -2.30
CA LEU A 163 5.58 8.02 -3.24
C LEU A 163 6.88 7.35 -3.68
N THR A 164 7.35 6.33 -2.96
CA THR A 164 8.61 5.65 -3.24
C THR A 164 8.63 5.09 -4.67
N GLY A 165 9.59 5.54 -5.49
CA GLY A 165 9.72 5.11 -6.88
C GLY A 165 8.69 5.68 -7.86
N ASN A 166 7.64 6.39 -7.38
CA ASN A 166 6.57 6.93 -8.22
C ASN A 166 6.77 8.38 -8.66
N LEU A 167 7.75 9.09 -8.09
CA LEU A 167 8.04 10.49 -8.39
C LEU A 167 9.52 10.68 -8.76
N PRO A 168 9.87 10.90 -10.04
CA PRO A 168 11.24 11.16 -10.44
C PRO A 168 11.86 12.35 -9.70
N GLY A 169 13.08 12.16 -9.14
CA GLY A 169 13.81 13.20 -8.39
C GLY A 169 13.32 13.43 -6.96
N VAL A 170 12.47 12.57 -6.46
CA VAL A 170 12.09 12.46 -5.03
C VAL A 170 12.71 11.18 -4.49
N VAL A 171 13.48 11.29 -3.42
CA VAL A 171 14.05 10.17 -2.69
C VAL A 171 13.29 10.04 -1.38
N THR A 172 12.76 8.87 -1.13
CA THR A 172 12.09 8.54 0.13
C THR A 172 12.90 7.46 0.85
N THR A 173 13.20 7.67 2.11
CA THR A 173 13.95 6.70 2.93
C THR A 173 13.14 6.39 4.17
N ALA A 174 12.63 5.17 4.26
CA ALA A 174 12.00 4.67 5.48
C ALA A 174 13.09 4.30 6.49
N SER A 175 12.98 4.79 7.71
CA SER A 175 13.94 4.53 8.79
C SER A 175 13.66 3.21 9.52
N THR A 176 12.40 2.79 9.56
CA THR A 176 11.94 1.55 10.21
C THR A 176 10.87 0.88 9.36
N GLY A 177 10.66 -0.42 9.55
CA GLY A 177 9.51 -1.14 9.00
C GLY A 177 8.45 -1.42 10.05
N MET A 178 8.47 -0.71 11.17
CA MET A 178 7.56 -0.94 12.28
C MET A 178 6.15 -0.41 11.97
N PRO A 179 5.10 -1.15 12.37
CA PRO A 179 3.74 -0.70 12.19
C PRO A 179 3.49 0.69 12.79
N GLY A 180 2.94 1.61 11.98
CA GLY A 180 2.60 2.97 12.40
C GLY A 180 3.78 3.92 12.65
N GLU A 181 5.01 3.57 12.23
CA GLU A 181 6.19 4.45 12.27
C GLU A 181 6.80 4.73 10.88
N GLU A 182 6.08 4.40 9.86
CA GLU A 182 6.50 4.64 8.48
C GLU A 182 6.23 6.10 8.09
N ASP A 183 6.95 7.06 8.68
CA ASP A 183 7.00 8.44 8.17
C ASP A 183 8.36 8.60 7.48
N PRO A 184 8.45 8.26 6.18
CA PRO A 184 9.72 8.26 5.48
C PRO A 184 10.26 9.66 5.35
N GLN A 185 11.57 9.79 5.50
CA GLN A 185 12.26 11.03 5.17
C GLN A 185 12.20 11.26 3.66
N ILE A 186 11.73 12.44 3.27
CA ILE A 186 11.59 12.82 1.87
C ILE A 186 12.62 13.88 1.55
N VAL A 187 13.39 13.65 0.49
CA VAL A 187 14.38 14.58 -0.02
C VAL A 187 14.16 14.81 -1.51
N ILE A 188 14.14 16.07 -1.92
CA ILE A 188 14.00 16.47 -3.32
C ILE A 188 15.36 16.90 -3.88
N ARG A 189 15.86 16.22 -4.94
CA ARG A 189 17.14 16.50 -5.60
C ARG A 189 18.40 16.39 -4.71
N GLY A 190 18.31 15.67 -3.60
CA GLY A 190 19.42 15.45 -2.67
C GLY A 190 19.38 16.38 -1.46
N ALA A 191 20.18 16.05 -0.44
CA ALA A 191 20.28 16.85 0.77
C ALA A 191 21.00 18.18 0.48
N SER A 192 20.31 19.29 0.68
CA SER A 192 20.80 20.64 0.44
C SER A 192 21.44 21.28 1.68
N SER A 193 21.19 20.71 2.86
CA SER A 193 21.64 21.24 4.15
C SER A 193 21.90 20.11 5.14
N TRP A 194 22.87 20.34 6.05
CA TRP A 194 23.18 19.43 7.16
C TRP A 194 22.10 19.42 8.26
N ASN A 195 21.32 20.51 8.38
CA ASN A 195 20.38 20.67 9.48
C ASN A 195 18.97 20.21 9.14
N ASN A 196 18.47 20.54 7.96
CA ASN A 196 17.14 20.14 7.51
C ASN A 196 17.06 20.19 5.97
N SER A 197 16.73 19.07 5.36
CA SER A 197 16.53 18.93 3.90
C SER A 197 15.09 18.53 3.55
N ALA A 198 14.16 18.55 4.53
CA ALA A 198 12.77 18.21 4.31
C ALA A 198 12.07 19.26 3.44
N PRO A 199 11.25 18.85 2.47
CA PRO A 199 10.44 19.76 1.67
C PRO A 199 9.28 20.35 2.48
N LEU A 200 8.75 21.47 2.01
CA LEU A 200 7.48 22.01 2.51
C LEU A 200 6.33 21.15 1.99
N ILE A 201 5.48 20.67 2.87
CA ILE A 201 4.32 19.84 2.52
C ILE A 201 3.06 20.64 2.73
N LEU A 202 2.24 20.75 1.69
CA LEU A 202 0.96 21.48 1.73
C LEU A 202 -0.19 20.56 1.33
N VAL A 203 -1.17 20.42 2.20
CA VAL A 203 -2.41 19.67 1.97
C VAL A 203 -3.54 20.67 1.73
N ASP A 204 -4.08 20.69 0.52
CA ASP A 204 -5.07 21.66 0.07
C ASP A 204 -4.64 23.13 0.31
N GLY A 205 -3.32 23.38 0.33
CA GLY A 205 -2.71 24.69 0.54
C GLY A 205 -2.35 25.03 1.99
N ILE A 206 -2.60 24.14 2.94
CA ILE A 206 -2.25 24.31 4.36
C ILE A 206 -1.05 23.42 4.69
N GLU A 207 -0.06 23.98 5.41
CA GLU A 207 1.14 23.25 5.85
C GLU A 207 0.76 22.19 6.89
N ARG A 208 0.96 20.91 6.54
CA ARG A 208 0.62 19.76 7.37
C ARG A 208 1.58 18.60 7.12
N PRO A 209 1.85 17.74 8.12
CA PRO A 209 2.60 16.51 7.91
C PRO A 209 1.82 15.56 7.00
N MET A 210 2.54 14.70 6.28
CA MET A 210 1.96 13.69 5.39
C MET A 210 1.33 12.53 6.17
N SER A 211 1.83 12.29 7.39
CA SER A 211 1.33 11.24 8.28
C SER A 211 -0.14 11.46 8.64
N GLY A 212 -0.93 10.41 8.55
CA GLY A 212 -2.37 10.47 8.83
C GLY A 212 -3.24 10.88 7.63
N ILE A 213 -2.66 11.08 6.44
CA ILE A 213 -3.43 11.26 5.21
C ILE A 213 -3.72 9.90 4.61
N ASP A 214 -5.00 9.63 4.37
CA ASP A 214 -5.40 8.44 3.61
C ASP A 214 -5.04 8.60 2.13
N VAL A 215 -4.28 7.63 1.60
CA VAL A 215 -3.85 7.59 0.19
C VAL A 215 -5.05 7.61 -0.76
N ASN A 216 -6.14 6.93 -0.39
CA ASN A 216 -7.37 6.84 -1.19
C ASN A 216 -8.13 8.17 -1.27
N SER A 217 -7.88 9.11 -0.36
CA SER A 217 -8.49 10.45 -0.37
C SER A 217 -7.72 11.47 -1.21
N VAL A 218 -6.54 11.12 -1.70
CA VAL A 218 -5.70 12.01 -2.52
C VAL A 218 -6.16 11.97 -3.98
N GLU A 219 -6.31 13.12 -4.60
CA GLU A 219 -6.58 13.27 -6.05
C GLU A 219 -5.27 13.30 -6.84
N SER A 220 -4.34 14.14 -6.39
CA SER A 220 -3.03 14.30 -7.04
C SER A 220 -1.98 14.83 -6.08
N ILE A 221 -0.71 14.55 -6.40
CA ILE A 221 0.45 15.11 -5.72
C ILE A 221 1.33 15.76 -6.77
N SER A 222 1.65 17.06 -6.55
CA SER A 222 2.55 17.83 -7.39
C SER A 222 3.80 18.19 -6.60
N VAL A 223 4.98 17.95 -7.18
CA VAL A 223 6.27 18.29 -6.58
C VAL A 223 6.92 19.41 -7.35
N LEU A 224 7.08 20.55 -6.69
CA LEU A 224 7.77 21.73 -7.20
C LEU A 224 9.25 21.64 -6.82
N LYS A 225 10.11 21.50 -7.82
CA LYS A 225 11.53 21.22 -7.61
C LYS A 225 12.42 22.43 -7.87
N ASP A 226 11.95 23.39 -8.67
CA ASP A 226 12.74 24.55 -9.09
C ASP A 226 12.41 25.77 -8.25
N ALA A 227 13.41 26.63 -8.01
CA ALA A 227 13.28 27.87 -7.27
C ALA A 227 12.23 28.80 -7.87
N SER A 228 12.06 28.83 -9.19
CA SER A 228 11.02 29.62 -9.86
C SER A 228 9.60 29.15 -9.50
N ALA A 229 9.40 27.84 -9.37
CA ALA A 229 8.11 27.25 -8.99
C ALA A 229 7.84 27.40 -7.48
N THR A 230 8.90 27.42 -6.65
CA THR A 230 8.78 27.49 -5.19
C THR A 230 8.88 28.92 -4.64
N ALA A 231 9.20 29.92 -5.48
CA ALA A 231 9.42 31.32 -5.07
C ALA A 231 8.27 31.93 -4.24
N VAL A 232 7.04 31.55 -4.55
CA VAL A 232 5.83 32.05 -3.84
C VAL A 232 5.76 31.57 -2.38
N TYR A 233 6.55 30.57 -2.01
CA TYR A 233 6.62 30.02 -0.63
C TYR A 233 7.82 30.58 0.17
N GLY A 234 8.62 31.45 -0.46
CA GLY A 234 9.78 32.07 0.17
C GLY A 234 10.79 31.03 0.68
N VAL A 235 11.41 31.31 1.82
CA VAL A 235 12.47 30.47 2.41
C VAL A 235 11.99 29.03 2.71
N LYS A 236 10.72 28.83 3.09
CA LYS A 236 10.16 27.51 3.36
C LYS A 236 10.16 26.60 2.13
N GLY A 237 10.10 27.19 0.91
CA GLY A 237 10.15 26.45 -0.34
C GLY A 237 11.56 26.07 -0.83
N ALA A 238 12.62 26.42 -0.11
CA ALA A 238 14.01 26.27 -0.56
C ALA A 238 14.37 24.80 -0.85
N ASN A 239 13.87 23.83 -0.08
CA ASN A 239 14.09 22.40 -0.26
C ASN A 239 13.08 21.72 -1.20
N GLY A 240 12.28 22.50 -1.92
CA GLY A 240 11.16 22.01 -2.73
C GLY A 240 9.84 22.03 -1.98
N VAL A 241 8.75 21.88 -2.72
CA VAL A 241 7.40 21.90 -2.17
C VAL A 241 6.61 20.72 -2.71
N ILE A 242 5.91 20.02 -1.83
CA ILE A 242 4.98 18.94 -2.15
C ILE A 242 3.56 19.45 -1.94
N LEU A 243 2.79 19.51 -3.01
CA LEU A 243 1.39 19.92 -2.99
C LEU A 243 0.51 18.68 -3.08
N ILE A 244 -0.26 18.40 -2.05
CA ILE A 244 -1.22 17.31 -1.98
C ILE A 244 -2.60 17.91 -2.16
N THR A 245 -3.30 17.46 -3.21
CA THR A 245 -4.69 17.86 -3.46
C THR A 245 -5.60 16.68 -3.12
N THR A 246 -6.63 16.92 -2.32
CA THR A 246 -7.58 15.87 -1.93
C THR A 246 -8.77 15.81 -2.87
N LYS A 247 -9.39 14.62 -2.97
CA LYS A 247 -10.55 14.36 -3.82
C LYS A 247 -11.74 15.25 -3.43
N ARG A 248 -12.47 15.75 -4.44
CA ARG A 248 -13.65 16.58 -4.28
C ARG A 248 -14.82 16.05 -5.10
N GLY A 249 -16.01 16.45 -4.74
CA GLY A 249 -17.22 16.15 -5.52
C GLY A 249 -17.24 16.88 -6.86
N LYS A 250 -17.91 16.26 -7.82
CA LYS A 250 -18.25 16.87 -9.12
C LYS A 250 -19.76 16.97 -9.25
N GLU A 251 -20.24 17.89 -10.08
CA GLU A 251 -21.67 17.97 -10.41
C GLU A 251 -22.11 16.68 -11.10
N GLY A 252 -23.15 16.04 -10.59
CA GLY A 252 -23.66 14.78 -11.12
C GLY A 252 -24.29 13.88 -10.06
N LYS A 253 -24.68 12.69 -10.48
CA LYS A 253 -25.24 11.66 -9.59
C LYS A 253 -24.19 11.22 -8.56
N ALA A 254 -24.67 10.79 -7.40
CA ALA A 254 -23.81 10.20 -6.38
C ALA A 254 -23.11 8.93 -6.93
N THR A 255 -21.78 8.91 -6.76
CA THR A 255 -20.94 7.75 -7.07
C THR A 255 -20.37 7.22 -5.76
N ILE A 256 -20.56 5.93 -5.52
CA ILE A 256 -20.01 5.23 -4.36
C ILE A 256 -18.86 4.37 -4.86
N ASN A 257 -17.71 4.51 -4.21
CA ASN A 257 -16.55 3.64 -4.43
C ASN A 257 -16.24 2.91 -3.13
N ALA A 258 -16.05 1.61 -3.22
CA ALA A 258 -15.58 0.78 -2.12
C ALA A 258 -14.38 -0.02 -2.59
N GLY A 259 -13.36 -0.09 -1.76
CA GLY A 259 -12.13 -0.81 -2.04
C GLY A 259 -11.63 -1.53 -0.80
N GLY A 260 -10.83 -2.55 -1.02
CA GLY A 260 -10.10 -3.24 0.03
C GLY A 260 -8.85 -3.86 -0.55
N SER A 261 -7.79 -3.87 0.24
CA SER A 261 -6.53 -4.51 -0.12
C SER A 261 -5.98 -5.26 1.08
N MET A 262 -5.28 -6.35 0.80
CA MET A 262 -4.49 -7.10 1.77
C MET A 262 -3.08 -7.21 1.22
N ALA A 263 -2.09 -6.86 2.04
CA ALA A 263 -0.69 -6.97 1.71
C ALA A 263 -0.01 -8.01 2.61
N LEU A 264 0.82 -8.86 2.00
CA LEU A 264 1.70 -9.77 2.70
C LEU A 264 3.05 -9.08 2.88
N LYS A 265 3.42 -8.82 4.12
CA LYS A 265 4.74 -8.28 4.48
C LYS A 265 5.69 -9.44 4.78
N MET A 266 6.91 -9.37 4.27
CA MET A 266 7.97 -10.33 4.56
C MET A 266 9.28 -9.58 4.85
N PRO A 267 10.17 -10.12 5.69
CA PRO A 267 11.51 -9.53 5.84
C PRO A 267 12.23 -9.53 4.49
N SER A 268 12.66 -8.37 4.03
CA SER A 268 13.40 -8.26 2.76
C SER A 268 14.83 -8.78 2.88
N LYS A 269 15.44 -8.62 4.07
CA LYS A 269 16.78 -9.10 4.39
C LYS A 269 16.94 -9.22 5.90
N LEU A 270 17.31 -10.39 6.36
CA LEU A 270 17.73 -10.64 7.74
C LEU A 270 19.25 -10.82 7.81
N PRO A 271 19.87 -10.57 8.99
CA PRO A 271 21.29 -10.85 9.17
C PRO A 271 21.56 -12.34 8.93
N ASN A 272 22.54 -12.64 8.10
CA ASN A 272 23.02 -13.99 7.91
C ASN A 272 24.21 -14.21 8.85
N LYS A 273 24.04 -15.00 9.88
CA LYS A 273 25.07 -15.31 10.88
C LYS A 273 25.58 -16.73 10.68
N LEU A 274 26.82 -16.93 11.08
CA LEU A 274 27.39 -18.28 11.19
C LEU A 274 26.67 -19.03 12.31
N ASP A 275 26.53 -20.35 12.16
CA ASP A 275 26.14 -21.21 13.25
C ASP A 275 27.27 -21.31 14.32
N SER A 276 26.95 -21.84 15.47
CA SER A 276 27.91 -21.93 16.57
C SER A 276 29.16 -22.73 16.22
N TYR A 277 29.00 -23.82 15.47
CA TYR A 277 30.13 -24.65 15.05
C TYR A 277 31.06 -23.89 14.11
N ASP A 278 30.52 -23.29 13.06
CA ASP A 278 31.29 -22.54 12.07
C ASP A 278 31.93 -21.28 12.69
N ALA A 279 31.24 -20.64 13.65
CA ALA A 279 31.82 -19.52 14.41
C ALA A 279 33.04 -19.93 15.26
N PHE A 280 32.97 -21.08 15.93
CA PHE A 280 34.11 -21.61 16.67
C PHE A 280 35.22 -22.09 15.75
N GLN A 281 34.89 -22.70 14.59
CA GLN A 281 35.89 -23.07 13.61
C GLN A 281 36.67 -21.84 13.14
N LEU A 282 35.95 -20.79 12.73
CA LEU A 282 36.56 -19.52 12.31
C LEU A 282 37.45 -18.91 13.42
N ARG A 283 37.00 -18.98 14.68
CA ARG A 283 37.78 -18.55 15.81
C ARG A 283 39.08 -19.37 15.98
N ASN A 284 38.97 -20.69 15.86
CA ASN A 284 40.14 -21.57 15.92
C ASN A 284 41.14 -21.24 14.80
N ASP A 285 40.67 -21.04 13.58
CA ASP A 285 41.51 -20.66 12.45
C ASP A 285 42.20 -19.31 12.67
N ALA A 286 41.50 -18.34 13.29
CA ALA A 286 42.10 -17.06 13.67
C ALA A 286 43.18 -17.22 14.75
N VAL A 287 42.94 -18.04 15.78
CA VAL A 287 43.93 -18.35 16.82
C VAL A 287 45.17 -19.02 16.23
N GLU A 288 44.99 -19.99 15.35
CA GLU A 288 46.09 -20.63 14.63
C GLU A 288 46.89 -19.63 13.81
N TYR A 289 46.20 -18.74 13.10
CA TYR A 289 46.85 -17.72 12.27
C TYR A 289 47.65 -16.70 13.08
N GLU A 290 47.13 -16.25 14.22
CA GLU A 290 47.75 -15.20 15.03
C GLU A 290 48.81 -15.72 16.00
N LEU A 291 48.57 -16.87 16.62
CA LEU A 291 49.43 -17.40 17.71
C LEU A 291 50.22 -18.65 17.32
N GLY A 292 49.93 -19.23 16.16
CA GLY A 292 50.46 -20.50 15.72
C GLY A 292 49.90 -21.68 16.55
N LEU A 293 50.23 -22.91 16.14
CA LEU A 293 49.83 -24.14 16.83
C LEU A 293 50.86 -24.49 17.92
N THR A 294 50.84 -23.70 19.00
CA THR A 294 51.69 -23.91 20.20
C THR A 294 50.84 -24.43 21.35
N PRO A 295 51.40 -25.13 22.34
CA PRO A 295 50.64 -25.56 23.52
C PRO A 295 49.94 -24.41 24.24
N ASP A 296 50.49 -23.21 24.25
CA ASP A 296 49.91 -22.02 24.88
C ASP A 296 48.68 -21.50 24.09
N SER A 297 48.62 -21.71 22.78
CA SER A 297 47.46 -21.29 21.96
C SER A 297 46.26 -22.24 22.10
N TRP A 298 46.47 -23.48 22.47
CA TRP A 298 45.40 -24.48 22.59
C TRP A 298 44.35 -24.11 23.64
N MET A 299 44.73 -23.36 24.66
CA MET A 299 43.78 -22.89 25.68
C MET A 299 42.70 -21.93 25.10
N TYR A 300 42.98 -21.30 23.98
CA TYR A 300 42.04 -20.38 23.29
C TYR A 300 41.21 -21.07 22.25
N MET A 301 41.52 -22.32 21.87
CA MET A 301 40.84 -23.10 20.85
C MET A 301 39.76 -23.99 21.45
N MET A 302 38.69 -24.18 20.72
CA MET A 302 37.64 -25.14 21.06
C MET A 302 37.92 -26.48 20.39
N SER A 303 37.81 -27.58 21.15
CA SER A 303 38.00 -28.92 20.57
C SER A 303 36.90 -29.30 19.59
N GLN A 304 37.25 -30.16 18.63
CA GLN A 304 36.28 -30.67 17.64
C GLN A 304 35.11 -31.38 18.33
N GLU A 305 35.36 -32.12 19.40
CA GLU A 305 34.30 -32.82 20.16
C GLU A 305 33.31 -31.80 20.77
N GLN A 306 33.80 -30.71 21.35
CA GLN A 306 32.94 -29.67 21.91
C GLN A 306 32.17 -28.95 20.82
N MET A 307 32.79 -28.58 19.69
CA MET A 307 32.13 -27.96 18.57
C MET A 307 30.99 -28.83 18.02
N ASN A 308 31.20 -30.15 17.96
CA ASN A 308 30.17 -31.08 17.50
C ASN A 308 28.94 -31.12 18.41
N LYS A 309 29.05 -30.84 19.70
CA LYS A 309 27.89 -30.75 20.64
C LYS A 309 26.99 -29.57 20.32
N TYR A 310 27.53 -28.46 19.79
CA TYR A 310 26.73 -27.32 19.34
C TYR A 310 25.95 -27.63 18.06
N ARG A 311 26.52 -28.47 17.16
CA ARG A 311 25.86 -28.82 15.88
C ARG A 311 24.89 -29.99 16.01
N ASN A 312 25.27 -31.02 16.81
CA ASN A 312 24.55 -32.28 16.93
C ASN A 312 24.31 -32.65 18.40
N PRO A 313 23.49 -31.88 19.14
CA PRO A 313 23.18 -32.20 20.53
C PRO A 313 22.39 -33.50 20.62
N ALA A 314 22.70 -34.37 21.59
CA ALA A 314 22.04 -35.66 21.76
C ALA A 314 20.60 -35.56 22.30
N ASN A 315 20.29 -34.48 23.00
CA ASN A 315 18.96 -34.23 23.62
C ASN A 315 18.78 -32.74 23.89
N GLN A 316 17.57 -32.35 24.34
CA GLN A 316 17.22 -30.98 24.66
C GLN A 316 18.13 -30.35 25.72
N ALA A 317 18.47 -31.08 26.78
CA ALA A 317 19.36 -30.54 27.81
C ALA A 317 20.76 -30.26 27.29
N GLU A 318 21.24 -31.06 26.35
CA GLU A 318 22.54 -30.80 25.69
C GLU A 318 22.43 -29.64 24.71
N ALA A 319 21.33 -29.48 23.98
CA ALA A 319 21.07 -28.32 23.10
C ALA A 319 21.03 -27.00 23.92
N GLU A 320 20.41 -27.03 25.08
CA GLU A 320 20.34 -25.87 25.97
C GLU A 320 21.72 -25.53 26.60
N ARG A 321 22.57 -26.53 26.83
CA ARG A 321 23.94 -26.34 27.33
C ARG A 321 24.91 -25.88 26.24
N TYR A 322 24.70 -26.31 25.00
CA TYR A 322 25.53 -25.99 23.83
C TYR A 322 24.65 -25.31 22.76
N PRO A 323 24.21 -24.06 23.01
CA PRO A 323 23.24 -23.39 22.17
C PRO A 323 23.79 -23.12 20.78
N ASN A 324 22.93 -23.33 19.79
CA ASN A 324 23.15 -22.95 18.41
C ASN A 324 21.89 -22.23 17.90
N ILE A 325 21.82 -20.95 18.22
CA ILE A 325 20.59 -20.17 18.11
C ILE A 325 20.60 -19.33 16.83
N ASP A 326 19.63 -19.59 15.96
CA ASP A 326 19.25 -18.63 14.94
C ASP A 326 18.32 -17.56 15.55
N TRP A 327 18.91 -16.44 15.95
CA TRP A 327 18.16 -15.34 16.55
C TRP A 327 17.12 -14.76 15.64
N ALA A 328 17.35 -14.77 14.32
CA ALA A 328 16.39 -14.27 13.36
C ALA A 328 15.14 -15.18 13.31
N ASP A 329 15.34 -16.49 13.29
CA ASP A 329 14.22 -17.43 13.34
C ASP A 329 13.45 -17.33 14.66
N TRP A 330 14.13 -17.16 15.78
CA TRP A 330 13.44 -16.96 17.05
C TRP A 330 12.64 -15.67 17.12
N MET A 331 13.10 -14.59 16.47
CA MET A 331 12.50 -13.26 16.60
C MET A 331 11.40 -13.00 15.58
N PHE A 332 11.53 -13.49 14.35
CA PHE A 332 10.69 -13.05 13.24
C PHE A 332 9.74 -14.15 12.76
N LYS A 333 8.55 -13.72 12.35
CA LYS A 333 7.61 -14.51 11.54
C LYS A 333 8.08 -14.45 10.08
N ASP A 334 7.75 -15.47 9.30
CA ASP A 334 8.02 -15.47 7.86
C ASP A 334 7.23 -14.38 7.14
N TYR A 335 6.03 -14.07 7.64
CA TYR A 335 5.14 -13.06 7.07
C TYR A 335 4.19 -12.45 8.10
N ALA A 336 3.71 -11.28 7.78
CA ALA A 336 2.62 -10.59 8.47
C ALA A 336 1.63 -10.04 7.45
N PHE A 337 0.39 -9.79 7.88
CA PHE A 337 -0.64 -9.19 7.04
C PHE A 337 -0.84 -7.72 7.38
N SER A 338 -1.11 -6.92 6.36
CA SER A 338 -1.65 -5.57 6.49
C SER A 338 -2.91 -5.47 5.66
N GLU A 339 -3.93 -4.84 6.19
CA GLU A 339 -5.25 -4.75 5.61
C GLU A 339 -5.67 -3.29 5.49
N ASN A 340 -6.31 -2.96 4.39
CA ASN A 340 -6.96 -1.66 4.19
C ASN A 340 -8.35 -1.86 3.62
N ALA A 341 -9.31 -1.12 4.14
CA ALA A 341 -10.68 -1.09 3.63
C ALA A 341 -11.15 0.37 3.57
N ASN A 342 -11.67 0.78 2.42
CA ASN A 342 -12.13 2.15 2.22
C ASN A 342 -13.49 2.20 1.53
N VAL A 343 -14.26 3.21 1.88
CA VAL A 343 -15.52 3.55 1.22
C VAL A 343 -15.58 5.05 1.04
N SER A 344 -15.93 5.49 -0.16
CA SER A 344 -16.14 6.90 -0.43
C SER A 344 -17.40 7.14 -1.24
N VAL A 345 -18.00 8.30 -1.05
CA VAL A 345 -19.13 8.79 -1.82
C VAL A 345 -18.82 10.19 -2.32
N SER A 346 -19.08 10.43 -3.59
CA SER A 346 -18.89 11.74 -4.23
C SER A 346 -20.05 12.06 -5.17
N GLY A 347 -20.36 13.33 -5.30
CA GLY A 347 -21.42 13.79 -6.18
C GLY A 347 -21.67 15.28 -5.99
N GLY A 348 -22.77 15.77 -6.53
CA GLY A 348 -23.13 17.14 -6.29
C GLY A 348 -24.19 17.71 -7.22
N THR A 349 -24.66 18.87 -6.83
CA THR A 349 -25.53 19.74 -7.60
C THR A 349 -24.78 21.03 -7.96
N ARG A 350 -25.44 21.95 -8.66
CA ARG A 350 -24.89 23.31 -8.88
C ARG A 350 -24.64 24.09 -7.60
N PHE A 351 -25.39 23.77 -6.52
CA PHE A 351 -25.27 24.47 -5.25
C PHE A 351 -24.23 23.85 -4.33
N VAL A 352 -24.20 22.51 -4.23
CA VAL A 352 -23.26 21.79 -3.36
C VAL A 352 -22.62 20.61 -4.08
N LYS A 353 -21.30 20.51 -3.99
CA LYS A 353 -20.53 19.33 -4.38
C LYS A 353 -19.93 18.72 -3.12
N TYR A 354 -19.91 17.40 -3.04
CA TYR A 354 -19.48 16.70 -1.85
C TYR A 354 -18.61 15.49 -2.18
N TYR A 355 -17.63 15.28 -1.34
CA TYR A 355 -16.85 14.06 -1.22
C TYR A 355 -16.80 13.68 0.26
N ALA A 356 -17.13 12.44 0.59
CA ALA A 356 -16.97 11.89 1.93
C ALA A 356 -16.33 10.52 1.84
N ALA A 357 -15.42 10.21 2.75
CA ALA A 357 -14.72 8.94 2.79
C ALA A 357 -14.47 8.49 4.21
N ILE A 358 -14.46 7.18 4.40
CA ILE A 358 -13.95 6.49 5.58
C ILE A 358 -12.97 5.43 5.11
N ASP A 359 -11.85 5.33 5.81
CA ASP A 359 -10.78 4.38 5.56
C ASP A 359 -10.38 3.71 6.87
N TYR A 360 -10.20 2.41 6.85
CA TYR A 360 -9.66 1.62 7.95
C TYR A 360 -8.39 0.94 7.49
N GLN A 361 -7.37 0.99 8.33
CA GLN A 361 -6.09 0.36 8.11
C GLN A 361 -5.64 -0.43 9.32
N HIS A 362 -5.18 -1.64 9.07
CA HIS A 362 -4.51 -2.51 10.03
C HIS A 362 -3.12 -2.87 9.51
N GLU A 363 -2.12 -2.78 10.38
CA GLU A 363 -0.77 -3.25 10.11
C GLU A 363 -0.36 -4.29 11.14
N GLY A 364 -0.10 -5.50 10.66
CA GLY A 364 0.45 -6.57 11.46
C GLY A 364 1.96 -6.47 11.61
N ASP A 365 2.49 -7.23 12.56
CA ASP A 365 3.88 -7.24 12.97
C ASP A 365 4.60 -8.53 12.54
N LEU A 366 5.86 -8.37 12.16
CA LEU A 366 6.76 -9.48 11.82
C LEU A 366 7.42 -10.15 13.02
N PHE A 367 7.36 -9.57 14.22
CA PHE A 367 7.91 -10.22 15.40
C PHE A 367 7.03 -11.37 15.88
N LYS A 368 7.66 -12.44 16.35
CA LYS A 368 6.97 -13.57 16.99
C LYS A 368 6.42 -13.14 18.35
N GLU A 369 5.32 -13.75 18.73
CA GLU A 369 4.63 -13.53 20.00
C GLU A 369 5.01 -14.62 20.98
N TYR A 370 5.32 -14.22 22.21
CA TYR A 370 5.70 -15.14 23.26
C TYR A 370 4.75 -15.00 24.44
N ASP A 371 4.28 -16.15 24.95
CA ASP A 371 3.51 -16.16 26.20
C ASP A 371 4.45 -15.83 27.38
N ASN A 372 4.10 -14.80 28.13
CA ASN A 372 4.83 -14.38 29.31
C ASN A 372 4.17 -14.79 30.63
N GLY A 373 3.06 -15.51 30.58
CA GLY A 373 2.27 -15.91 31.76
C GLY A 373 1.63 -14.75 32.53
N ARG A 374 1.65 -13.51 31.98
CA ARG A 374 1.20 -12.28 32.68
C ARG A 374 -0.11 -11.73 32.13
N GLY A 375 -0.74 -12.39 31.14
CA GLY A 375 -2.03 -12.02 30.58
C GLY A 375 -2.00 -10.80 29.64
N TYR A 376 -0.83 -10.38 29.14
CA TYR A 376 -0.70 -9.38 28.09
C TYR A 376 0.27 -9.86 27.01
N GLN A 377 0.09 -9.34 25.82
CA GLN A 377 0.99 -9.57 24.68
C GLN A 377 1.78 -8.29 24.37
N THR A 378 3.03 -8.46 23.98
CA THR A 378 3.95 -7.35 23.68
C THR A 378 4.19 -7.27 22.17
N THR A 379 3.11 -7.31 21.38
CA THR A 379 3.19 -7.25 19.92
C THR A 379 3.23 -5.82 19.42
N TYR A 380 3.93 -5.60 18.32
CA TYR A 380 3.73 -4.40 17.53
C TYR A 380 2.45 -4.53 16.72
N GLY A 381 1.76 -3.44 16.57
CA GLY A 381 0.57 -3.38 15.75
C GLY A 381 0.09 -1.94 15.60
N TYR A 382 -0.58 -1.68 14.50
CA TYR A 382 -1.15 -0.37 14.23
C TYR A 382 -2.53 -0.51 13.61
N ASN A 383 -3.48 0.21 14.19
CA ASN A 383 -4.82 0.35 13.65
C ASN A 383 -5.13 1.83 13.47
N ARG A 384 -5.67 2.21 12.32
CA ARG A 384 -6.05 3.59 12.05
C ARG A 384 -7.39 3.65 11.33
N VAL A 385 -8.21 4.59 11.75
CA VAL A 385 -9.43 5.00 11.05
C VAL A 385 -9.24 6.42 10.57
N ASN A 386 -9.47 6.68 9.30
CA ASN A 386 -9.48 8.00 8.70
C ASN A 386 -10.90 8.33 8.25
N MET A 387 -11.28 9.59 8.41
CA MET A 387 -12.55 10.14 7.92
C MET A 387 -12.26 11.45 7.21
N ARG A 388 -12.92 11.70 6.09
CA ARG A 388 -12.80 12.95 5.35
C ARG A 388 -14.15 13.37 4.79
N SER A 389 -14.41 14.70 4.84
CA SER A 389 -15.55 15.31 4.19
C SER A 389 -15.12 16.63 3.56
N ASN A 390 -15.18 16.72 2.24
CA ASN A 390 -14.88 17.91 1.46
C ASN A 390 -16.18 18.39 0.81
N LEU A 391 -16.60 19.62 1.13
CA LEU A 391 -17.84 20.22 0.63
C LEU A 391 -17.52 21.55 -0.05
N ASP A 392 -18.08 21.75 -1.23
CA ASP A 392 -17.98 23.00 -1.99
C ASP A 392 -19.38 23.59 -2.17
N PHE A 393 -19.66 24.73 -1.54
CA PHE A 393 -20.94 25.42 -1.61
C PHE A 393 -20.86 26.63 -2.55
N GLN A 394 -21.56 26.59 -3.67
CA GLN A 394 -21.71 27.73 -4.57
C GLN A 394 -22.77 28.65 -3.99
N LEU A 395 -22.39 29.57 -3.09
CA LEU A 395 -23.31 30.44 -2.39
C LEU A 395 -23.99 31.43 -3.35
N THR A 396 -23.22 31.99 -4.29
CA THR A 396 -23.71 32.85 -5.37
C THR A 396 -23.00 32.46 -6.68
N LYS A 397 -23.32 33.09 -7.80
CA LYS A 397 -22.61 32.86 -9.07
C LYS A 397 -21.10 33.18 -8.99
N THR A 398 -20.71 34.04 -8.02
CA THR A 398 -19.35 34.55 -7.88
C THR A 398 -18.69 34.16 -6.56
N THR A 399 -19.45 33.57 -5.62
CA THR A 399 -18.97 33.24 -4.26
C THR A 399 -18.98 31.72 -4.05
N LEU A 400 -17.83 31.14 -3.74
CA LEU A 400 -17.66 29.72 -3.45
C LEU A 400 -17.07 29.57 -2.04
N LEU A 401 -17.76 28.81 -1.19
CA LEU A 401 -17.27 28.39 0.13
C LEU A 401 -16.85 26.93 0.05
N LYS A 402 -15.59 26.62 0.36
CA LYS A 402 -15.05 25.27 0.48
C LYS A 402 -14.84 24.93 1.94
N THR A 403 -15.27 23.75 2.36
CA THR A 403 -14.99 23.22 3.69
C THR A 403 -14.32 21.88 3.59
N ASN A 404 -13.22 21.68 4.34
CA ASN A 404 -12.53 20.40 4.44
C ASN A 404 -12.53 20.02 5.92
N LEU A 405 -13.12 18.87 6.20
CA LEU A 405 -13.10 18.26 7.52
C LEU A 405 -12.41 16.93 7.42
N SER A 406 -11.37 16.69 8.21
CA SER A 406 -10.81 15.35 8.29
C SER A 406 -10.45 14.98 9.72
N GLY A 407 -10.54 13.69 10.01
CA GLY A 407 -10.14 13.10 11.27
C GLY A 407 -9.34 11.82 11.02
N SER A 408 -8.32 11.61 11.83
CA SER A 408 -7.62 10.33 11.92
C SER A 408 -7.51 9.92 13.39
N HIS A 409 -7.77 8.63 13.65
CA HIS A 409 -7.62 8.02 14.96
C HIS A 409 -6.76 6.78 14.81
N GLY A 410 -5.53 6.86 15.31
CA GLY A 410 -4.54 5.78 15.22
C GLY A 410 -4.21 5.24 16.60
N VAL A 411 -4.20 3.91 16.74
CA VAL A 411 -3.77 3.19 17.93
C VAL A 411 -2.55 2.36 17.57
N LYS A 412 -1.39 2.73 18.10
CA LYS A 412 -0.15 2.00 17.97
C LYS A 412 0.15 1.22 19.25
N GLN A 413 0.50 -0.03 19.08
CA GLN A 413 0.93 -0.92 20.16
C GLN A 413 2.35 -1.37 19.92
N GLY A 414 3.10 -1.62 20.99
CA GLY A 414 4.45 -2.15 20.91
C GLY A 414 5.01 -2.48 22.28
N PRO A 415 6.14 -3.19 22.34
CA PRO A 415 6.86 -3.43 23.59
C PRO A 415 7.25 -2.11 24.26
N ARG A 416 7.13 -2.05 25.58
CA ARG A 416 7.64 -0.93 26.37
C ARG A 416 9.14 -1.03 26.51
N THR A 417 9.89 -0.55 25.54
CA THR A 417 11.34 -0.47 25.60
C THR A 417 11.80 0.97 25.44
N SER A 418 12.87 1.34 26.14
CA SER A 418 13.47 2.68 26.03
C SER A 418 14.29 2.83 24.74
N TYR A 419 14.70 1.72 24.14
CA TYR A 419 15.54 1.69 22.96
C TYR A 419 15.10 0.58 22.02
N GLU A 420 14.59 0.93 20.87
CA GLU A 420 14.22 -0.02 19.81
C GLU A 420 15.41 -0.88 19.36
N TYR A 421 16.62 -0.33 19.42
CA TYR A 421 17.87 -1.06 19.17
C TYR A 421 17.99 -2.34 20.02
N ASN A 422 17.48 -2.34 21.25
CA ASN A 422 17.54 -3.52 22.12
C ASN A 422 16.68 -4.68 21.60
N ILE A 423 15.57 -4.38 20.90
CA ILE A 423 14.73 -5.41 20.28
C ILE A 423 15.45 -6.07 19.10
N TRP A 424 16.17 -5.29 18.29
CA TRP A 424 16.90 -5.80 17.13
C TRP A 424 18.25 -6.42 17.51
N GLY A 425 18.76 -6.11 18.71
CA GLY A 425 20.13 -6.40 19.13
C GLY A 425 20.53 -7.86 18.97
N SER A 426 19.68 -8.82 19.36
CA SER A 426 20.02 -10.24 19.24
C SER A 426 20.13 -10.70 17.79
N ALA A 427 19.29 -10.19 16.88
CA ALA A 427 19.39 -10.53 15.47
C ALA A 427 20.72 -10.08 14.85
N TYR A 428 21.30 -8.96 15.31
CA TYR A 428 22.51 -8.37 14.73
C TYR A 428 23.79 -8.67 15.51
N SER A 429 23.74 -8.65 16.83
CA SER A 429 24.96 -8.66 17.67
C SER A 429 25.10 -9.86 18.61
N THR A 430 24.00 -10.52 19.02
CA THR A 430 24.13 -11.65 19.95
C THR A 430 24.64 -12.90 19.22
N PRO A 431 25.76 -13.48 19.64
CA PRO A 431 26.28 -14.70 19.04
C PRO A 431 25.34 -15.89 19.23
N PRO A 432 25.39 -16.92 18.37
CA PRO A 432 24.49 -18.08 18.42
C PRO A 432 24.76 -19.01 19.62
N ASN A 433 25.94 -18.92 20.23
CA ASN A 433 26.46 -19.85 21.22
C ASN A 433 26.44 -19.32 22.66
N VAL A 434 25.74 -18.20 22.91
CA VAL A 434 25.83 -17.53 24.24
C VAL A 434 24.88 -18.15 25.26
N PHE A 435 23.58 -18.24 24.91
CA PHE A 435 22.56 -18.84 25.78
C PHE A 435 21.34 -19.24 24.93
N TYR A 436 20.49 -20.09 25.50
CA TYR A 436 19.20 -20.42 24.91
C TYR A 436 18.20 -19.30 25.20
N PRO A 437 17.40 -18.82 24.23
CA PRO A 437 16.49 -17.67 24.45
C PRO A 437 15.50 -17.89 25.59
N GLN A 438 14.86 -19.05 25.62
CA GLN A 438 14.03 -19.53 26.73
C GLN A 438 14.27 -21.02 26.92
N TYR A 439 14.65 -21.43 28.11
CA TYR A 439 14.91 -22.82 28.46
C TYR A 439 13.62 -23.61 28.62
N SER A 440 13.72 -24.94 28.59
CA SER A 440 12.56 -25.86 28.69
C SER A 440 11.84 -25.77 30.03
N ASP A 441 12.46 -25.24 31.08
CA ASP A 441 11.85 -24.95 32.39
C ASP A 441 11.09 -23.59 32.41
N GLY A 442 11.10 -22.86 31.30
CA GLY A 442 10.46 -21.53 31.17
C GLY A 442 11.34 -20.37 31.59
N THR A 443 12.57 -20.59 32.06
CA THR A 443 13.50 -19.51 32.40
C THR A 443 14.07 -18.84 31.14
N TRP A 444 14.33 -17.54 31.24
CA TRP A 444 14.89 -16.76 30.12
C TRP A 444 16.40 -16.73 30.20
N GLY A 445 17.04 -16.94 29.06
CA GLY A 445 18.51 -16.87 28.95
C GLY A 445 19.06 -15.48 29.27
N TYR A 446 20.15 -15.43 29.98
CA TYR A 446 20.82 -14.22 30.37
C TYR A 446 22.35 -14.43 30.43
N ASP A 447 23.12 -13.48 29.93
CA ASP A 447 24.57 -13.47 30.02
C ASP A 447 25.03 -12.33 30.95
N PRO A 448 25.40 -12.65 32.21
CA PRO A 448 25.85 -11.64 33.15
C PRO A 448 27.26 -11.12 32.87
N ILE A 449 28.04 -11.82 32.04
CA ILE A 449 29.44 -11.50 31.81
C ILE A 449 29.63 -10.52 30.66
N ASN A 450 29.05 -10.85 29.49
CA ASN A 450 29.23 -10.05 28.29
C ASN A 450 28.03 -9.13 28.03
N ASN A 451 27.01 -9.18 28.89
CA ASN A 451 25.76 -8.42 28.77
C ASN A 451 25.13 -8.57 27.38
N ALA A 452 25.18 -9.78 26.81
CA ALA A 452 24.58 -10.09 25.54
C ALA A 452 23.05 -9.97 25.63
N ASN A 453 22.47 -9.35 24.63
CA ASN A 453 21.05 -9.03 24.63
C ASN A 453 20.18 -10.27 24.32
N ASN A 454 19.13 -10.49 25.10
CA ASN A 454 18.07 -11.45 24.81
C ASN A 454 16.82 -10.70 24.32
N SER A 455 16.76 -10.43 23.01
CA SER A 455 15.62 -9.72 22.41
C SER A 455 14.31 -10.52 22.50
N VAL A 456 14.38 -11.85 22.54
CA VAL A 456 13.19 -12.71 22.71
C VAL A 456 12.56 -12.50 24.09
N ALA A 457 13.40 -12.47 25.13
CA ALA A 457 12.96 -12.15 26.50
C ALA A 457 12.39 -10.71 26.59
N GLN A 458 12.99 -9.76 25.88
CA GLN A 458 12.47 -8.39 25.82
C GLN A 458 11.13 -8.33 25.11
N LEU A 459 10.95 -9.01 23.96
CA LEU A 459 9.67 -9.13 23.28
C LEU A 459 8.60 -9.73 24.19
N ALA A 460 8.94 -10.70 25.05
CA ALA A 460 8.00 -11.32 25.95
C ALA A 460 7.68 -10.47 27.19
N LEU A 461 8.70 -9.85 27.82
CA LEU A 461 8.64 -9.34 29.19
C LEU A 461 8.59 -7.83 29.31
N ALA A 462 8.90 -7.07 28.25
CA ALA A 462 9.06 -5.61 28.32
C ALA A 462 7.76 -4.85 28.71
N GLY A 463 6.62 -5.50 28.73
CA GLY A 463 5.31 -4.88 28.89
C GLY A 463 4.85 -4.25 27.59
N GLN A 464 3.61 -3.75 27.58
CA GLN A 464 2.99 -3.16 26.42
C GLN A 464 2.91 -1.64 26.56
N ASN A 465 3.26 -0.93 25.52
CA ASN A 465 3.00 0.48 25.35
C ASN A 465 1.91 0.66 24.29
N THR A 466 0.86 1.40 24.64
CA THR A 466 -0.20 1.76 23.70
C THR A 466 -0.22 3.27 23.55
N ARG A 467 -0.02 3.74 22.33
CA ARG A 467 -0.08 5.17 21.99
C ARG A 467 -1.28 5.41 21.08
N THR A 468 -2.20 6.22 21.55
CA THR A 468 -3.32 6.69 20.76
C THR A 468 -3.03 8.09 20.25
N THR A 469 -3.26 8.32 18.97
CA THR A 469 -3.13 9.65 18.36
C THR A 469 -4.42 9.95 17.60
N THR A 470 -5.10 11.02 17.99
CA THR A 470 -6.28 11.52 17.28
C THR A 470 -5.95 12.88 16.69
N ARG A 471 -6.16 13.04 15.40
CA ARG A 471 -5.94 14.31 14.71
C ARG A 471 -7.25 14.74 14.06
N LEU A 472 -7.64 15.98 14.28
CA LEU A 472 -8.80 16.61 13.65
C LEU A 472 -8.35 17.85 12.92
N THR A 473 -8.74 18.01 11.66
CA THR A 473 -8.43 19.16 10.84
C THR A 473 -9.69 19.75 10.24
N THR A 474 -9.78 21.07 10.25
CA THR A 474 -10.93 21.81 9.74
C THR A 474 -10.46 23.02 8.96
N ASP A 475 -10.86 23.13 7.69
CA ASP A 475 -10.52 24.26 6.84
C ASP A 475 -11.79 24.88 6.26
N PHE A 476 -11.80 26.20 6.22
CA PHE A 476 -12.79 26.98 5.50
C PHE A 476 -12.07 27.91 4.53
N THR A 477 -12.44 27.87 3.27
CA THR A 477 -11.90 28.72 2.22
C THR A 477 -13.04 29.42 1.50
N LEU A 478 -13.03 30.74 1.52
CA LEU A 478 -13.95 31.58 0.77
C LEU A 478 -13.23 32.10 -0.48
N GLU A 479 -13.81 31.85 -1.64
CA GLU A 479 -13.33 32.35 -2.93
C GLU A 479 -14.39 33.27 -3.51
N GLN A 480 -14.00 34.51 -3.84
CA GLN A 480 -14.88 35.53 -4.45
C GLN A 480 -14.32 35.96 -5.79
N LYS A 481 -15.10 35.75 -6.87
CA LYS A 481 -14.81 36.35 -8.18
C LYS A 481 -15.15 37.82 -8.15
N LEU A 482 -14.25 38.66 -8.61
CA LEU A 482 -14.35 40.10 -8.66
C LEU A 482 -14.33 40.62 -10.10
N ASP A 483 -14.89 39.86 -11.03
CA ASP A 483 -14.97 40.20 -12.46
C ASP A 483 -15.69 41.52 -12.72
N PHE A 484 -16.51 41.97 -11.76
CA PHE A 484 -17.18 43.27 -11.81
C PHE A 484 -16.23 44.46 -11.59
N ILE A 485 -15.02 44.22 -11.02
CA ILE A 485 -13.96 45.24 -10.90
C ILE A 485 -13.01 45.11 -12.08
N VAL A 486 -12.43 43.90 -12.26
CA VAL A 486 -11.51 43.58 -13.36
C VAL A 486 -11.74 42.16 -13.78
N LYS A 487 -11.91 41.88 -15.07
CA LYS A 487 -12.13 40.55 -15.61
C LYS A 487 -11.01 39.60 -15.23
N GLY A 488 -11.35 38.48 -14.61
CA GLY A 488 -10.42 37.46 -14.13
C GLY A 488 -9.84 37.72 -12.73
N LEU A 489 -10.20 38.85 -12.09
CA LEU A 489 -9.82 39.12 -10.71
C LEU A 489 -10.59 38.23 -9.75
N SER A 490 -9.91 37.65 -8.76
CA SER A 490 -10.54 36.93 -7.64
C SER A 490 -9.80 37.15 -6.34
N ALA A 491 -10.51 37.04 -5.22
CA ALA A 491 -9.94 37.04 -3.89
C ALA A 491 -10.22 35.70 -3.21
N LYS A 492 -9.27 35.23 -2.42
CA LYS A 492 -9.36 34.00 -1.65
C LYS A 492 -8.91 34.26 -0.21
N ALA A 493 -9.71 33.79 0.75
CA ALA A 493 -9.38 33.80 2.17
C ALA A 493 -9.58 32.43 2.75
N SER A 494 -8.63 31.95 3.56
CA SER A 494 -8.69 30.63 4.18
C SER A 494 -8.41 30.76 5.68
N ILE A 495 -9.12 29.96 6.48
CA ILE A 495 -8.86 29.74 7.90
C ILE A 495 -8.78 28.23 8.12
N SER A 496 -7.81 27.79 8.92
CA SER A 496 -7.63 26.39 9.28
C SER A 496 -7.44 26.23 10.77
N TRP A 497 -7.91 25.10 11.28
CA TRP A 497 -7.75 24.72 12.68
C TRP A 497 -7.44 23.24 12.77
N ASP A 498 -6.29 22.91 13.37
CA ASP A 498 -5.80 21.55 13.54
C ASP A 498 -5.62 21.26 15.04
N ASN A 499 -6.16 20.13 15.48
CA ASN A 499 -5.99 19.59 16.82
C ASN A 499 -5.36 18.20 16.77
N VAL A 500 -4.41 17.95 17.68
CA VAL A 500 -3.78 16.63 17.86
C VAL A 500 -3.86 16.28 19.35
N PHE A 501 -4.43 15.12 19.65
CA PHE A 501 -4.63 14.60 21.00
C PHE A 501 -3.82 13.31 21.19
#